data_5e45cc8cfe568a91af0f92bb2e577104
#
_entry.id   5e45cc8cfe568a91af0f92bb2e577104
#
_cell.length_a   1.000
_cell.length_b   1.000
_cell.length_c   1.000
_cell.angle_alpha   90.00
_cell.angle_beta   90.00
_cell.angle_gamma   90.00
#
_symmetry.space_group_name_H-M   'P 1'
#
loop_
_entity.id
_entity.type
_entity.pdbx_description
1 polymer ?
#
loop_
_entity_poly.entity_id
_entity_poly.type
_entity_poly.pdbx_seq_one_letter_code
_entity_poly.pdbx_strand_id
1 'polypeptide(L)'
;DLLKYSSLIGANLFLHPNLLWSNSIKESTKTNKKFIFSNKNNREFSPNIIPDLSSLKARLHWNENPFGPSKAALKEFKNSAKKGNFYSWDRHNEFIDVISSKEGVNPGNILTGPGSSDLLEKVAIVLLRNGGSVISADPCYMSLINVAIAINANSHLVKLTPEYEHDLDAMESKINSETKLIYITNP
;
A
#
# COMPACT_ATOMS: atom_id res chain seq x y z
N ASP A 1 21.74 18.95 31.37
CA ASP A 1 22.00 19.73 30.15
C ASP A 1 21.49 19.01 28.87
N LEU A 2 21.54 17.69 28.81
CA LEU A 2 21.03 16.92 27.65
C LEU A 2 19.51 17.11 27.44
N LEU A 3 18.74 17.18 28.53
CA LEU A 3 17.28 17.39 28.51
C LEU A 3 16.89 18.80 28.03
N LYS A 4 17.72 19.82 28.26
CA LYS A 4 17.48 21.18 27.75
C LYS A 4 17.69 21.25 26.24
N TYR A 5 18.65 20.54 25.69
CA TYR A 5 18.89 20.49 24.25
C TYR A 5 17.85 19.64 23.51
N SER A 6 17.36 18.56 24.12
CA SER A 6 16.30 17.73 23.52
C SER A 6 14.96 18.47 23.43
N SER A 7 14.63 19.34 24.39
CA SER A 7 13.42 20.16 24.35
C SER A 7 13.50 21.27 23.29
N LEU A 8 14.68 21.83 23.06
CA LEU A 8 14.91 22.84 22.00
C LEU A 8 14.84 22.22 20.59
N ILE A 9 15.35 21.00 20.41
CA ILE A 9 15.25 20.27 19.14
C ILE A 9 13.80 19.87 18.87
N GLY A 10 13.08 19.39 19.89
CA GLY A 10 11.66 19.07 19.77
C GLY A 10 10.79 20.28 19.44
N ALA A 11 11.04 21.43 20.07
CA ALA A 11 10.28 22.66 19.81
C ALA A 11 10.52 23.19 18.37
N ASN A 12 11.74 23.10 17.85
CA ASN A 12 12.04 23.50 16.46
C ASN A 12 11.40 22.56 15.42
N LEU A 13 11.28 21.26 15.72
CA LEU A 13 10.59 20.30 14.87
C LEU A 13 9.07 20.59 14.76
N PHE A 14 8.45 21.04 15.86
CA PHE A 14 7.03 21.38 15.89
C PHE A 14 6.73 22.77 15.30
N LEU A 15 7.62 23.75 15.47
CA LEU A 15 7.40 25.13 15.02
C LEU A 15 7.76 25.36 13.55
N HIS A 16 8.68 24.60 12.97
CA HIS A 16 9.12 24.74 11.59
C HIS A 16 9.33 23.40 10.86
N PRO A 17 8.28 22.57 10.69
CA PRO A 17 8.41 21.28 10.03
C PRO A 17 8.94 21.39 8.59
N ASN A 18 8.68 22.52 7.92
CA ASN A 18 9.08 22.74 6.52
C ASN A 18 10.57 23.05 6.33
N LEU A 19 11.27 23.55 7.36
CA LEU A 19 12.67 23.96 7.24
C LEU A 19 13.64 22.77 7.20
N LEU A 20 13.35 21.71 7.96
CA LEU A 20 14.20 20.51 7.99
C LEU A 20 14.05 19.67 6.71
N TRP A 21 12.84 19.58 6.17
CA TRP A 21 12.60 18.89 4.89
C TRP A 21 13.17 19.66 3.70
N SER A 22 13.09 21.00 3.69
CA SER A 22 13.61 21.80 2.58
C SER A 22 15.14 21.80 2.49
N ASN A 23 15.85 21.70 3.62
CA ASN A 23 17.31 21.69 3.63
C ASN A 23 17.89 20.32 3.24
N SER A 24 17.27 19.21 3.67
CA SER A 24 17.69 17.86 3.24
C SER A 24 17.46 17.63 1.74
N ILE A 25 16.41 18.23 1.17
CA ILE A 25 16.15 18.20 -0.28
C ILE A 25 17.17 19.03 -1.05
N LYS A 26 17.64 20.18 -0.51
CA LYS A 26 18.64 21.02 -1.17
C LYS A 26 20.04 20.39 -1.24
N GLU A 27 20.43 19.58 -0.26
CA GLU A 27 21.71 18.86 -0.31
C GLU A 27 21.70 17.64 -1.23
N SER A 28 20.54 16.99 -1.42
CA SER A 28 20.37 15.89 -2.34
C SER A 28 20.41 16.29 -3.83
N THR A 29 20.27 17.57 -4.16
CA THR A 29 20.28 18.07 -5.54
C THR A 29 21.68 18.17 -6.19
N LYS A 30 22.75 17.77 -5.51
CA LYS A 30 24.10 17.67 -6.12
C LYS A 30 24.30 16.40 -6.95
N THR A 31 23.40 15.43 -6.90
CA THR A 31 23.33 14.34 -7.86
C THR A 31 22.19 14.63 -8.83
N ASN A 32 22.45 14.64 -10.12
CA ASN A 32 21.52 14.97 -11.23
C ASN A 32 20.23 14.10 -11.31
N LYS A 33 19.77 13.52 -10.21
CA LYS A 33 18.49 12.82 -10.11
C LYS A 33 17.48 13.73 -9.43
N LYS A 34 16.70 14.42 -10.23
CA LYS A 34 15.58 15.25 -9.81
C LYS A 34 14.47 14.33 -9.29
N PHE A 35 14.37 14.12 -7.97
CA PHE A 35 13.18 13.56 -7.38
C PHE A 35 12.03 14.53 -7.54
N ILE A 36 11.22 14.34 -8.55
CA ILE A 36 9.99 15.09 -8.74
C ILE A 36 8.92 14.32 -7.99
N PHE A 37 8.62 14.71 -6.75
CA PHE A 37 7.36 14.36 -6.14
C PHE A 37 6.25 15.09 -6.91
N SER A 38 5.77 14.46 -7.98
CA SER A 38 4.62 14.97 -8.69
C SER A 38 3.39 14.76 -7.83
N ASN A 39 2.87 15.85 -7.25
CA ASN A 39 1.59 15.88 -6.55
C ASN A 39 0.40 15.46 -7.46
N LYS A 40 0.64 15.22 -8.76
CA LYS A 40 -0.40 14.82 -9.70
C LYS A 40 -0.84 13.35 -9.52
N ASN A 41 0.07 12.47 -9.10
CA ASN A 41 -0.23 11.04 -8.98
C ASN A 41 -0.84 10.65 -7.62
N ASN A 42 -0.72 11.50 -6.60
CA ASN A 42 -1.39 11.27 -5.30
C ASN A 42 -2.89 11.62 -5.31
N ARG A 43 -3.40 12.18 -6.41
CA ARG A 43 -4.80 12.61 -6.51
C ARG A 43 -5.79 11.46 -6.66
N GLU A 44 -5.35 10.30 -7.11
CA GLU A 44 -6.23 9.12 -7.23
C GLU A 44 -6.58 8.51 -5.86
N PHE A 45 -5.68 8.63 -4.87
CA PHE A 45 -5.93 8.16 -3.50
C PHE A 45 -6.57 9.20 -2.57
N SER A 46 -6.54 10.47 -2.97
CA SER A 46 -7.20 11.56 -2.23
C SER A 46 -8.02 12.36 -3.23
N PRO A 47 -9.26 12.00 -3.48
CA PRO A 47 -10.13 12.82 -4.31
C PRO A 47 -10.15 14.23 -3.75
N ASN A 48 -9.94 15.25 -4.61
CA ASN A 48 -9.94 16.67 -4.22
C ASN A 48 -11.27 17.14 -3.58
N ILE A 49 -12.31 16.30 -3.68
CA ILE A 49 -13.61 16.49 -3.08
C ILE A 49 -13.94 15.18 -2.39
N ILE A 50 -13.85 15.16 -1.07
CA ILE A 50 -14.49 14.09 -0.30
C ILE A 50 -15.98 14.38 -0.41
N PRO A 51 -16.75 13.54 -1.12
CA PRO A 51 -18.20 13.77 -1.21
C PRO A 51 -18.77 13.71 0.20
N ASP A 52 -19.82 14.49 0.45
CA ASP A 52 -20.57 14.34 1.70
C ASP A 52 -21.13 12.91 1.75
N LEU A 53 -20.46 12.06 2.50
CA LEU A 53 -20.80 10.65 2.62
C LEU A 53 -22.20 10.44 3.24
N SER A 54 -22.72 11.44 3.96
CA SER A 54 -24.05 11.38 4.57
C SER A 54 -25.17 11.52 3.53
N SER A 55 -24.89 12.14 2.39
CA SER A 55 -25.85 12.35 1.30
C SER A 55 -25.91 11.18 0.30
N LEU A 56 -24.99 10.22 0.38
CA LEU A 56 -24.92 9.09 -0.55
C LEU A 56 -25.98 8.04 -0.21
N LYS A 57 -26.76 7.63 -1.19
CA LYS A 57 -27.71 6.50 -1.07
C LYS A 57 -26.99 5.16 -0.95
N ALA A 58 -25.83 5.02 -1.59
CA ALA A 58 -25.00 3.83 -1.54
C ALA A 58 -23.52 4.21 -1.81
N ARG A 59 -22.59 3.51 -1.14
CA ARG A 59 -21.15 3.68 -1.32
C ARG A 59 -20.64 2.51 -2.17
N LEU A 60 -20.37 2.76 -3.45
CA LEU A 60 -20.02 1.72 -4.42
C LEU A 60 -18.58 1.83 -4.93
N HIS A 61 -17.81 2.81 -4.46
CA HIS A 61 -16.54 3.22 -5.08
C HIS A 61 -15.28 2.64 -4.44
N TRP A 62 -15.39 1.89 -3.31
CA TRP A 62 -14.22 1.34 -2.61
C TRP A 62 -14.31 -0.16 -2.32
N ASN A 63 -15.23 -0.87 -2.95
CA ASN A 63 -15.45 -2.31 -2.70
C ASN A 63 -15.65 -2.63 -1.20
N GLU A 64 -16.28 -1.71 -0.46
CA GLU A 64 -16.55 -1.88 0.97
C GLU A 64 -17.68 -2.87 1.20
N ASN A 65 -17.58 -3.62 2.30
CA ASN A 65 -18.71 -4.46 2.73
C ASN A 65 -19.85 -3.57 3.27
N PRO A 66 -20.99 -3.46 2.57
CA PRO A 66 -22.10 -2.58 2.98
C PRO A 66 -22.81 -3.04 4.25
N PHE A 67 -22.64 -4.29 4.65
CA PHE A 67 -23.28 -4.87 5.84
C PHE A 67 -22.48 -4.64 7.12
N GLY A 68 -21.26 -4.11 7.02
CA GLY A 68 -20.36 -3.90 8.15
C GLY A 68 -19.84 -5.19 8.77
N PRO A 69 -19.22 -5.12 9.95
CA PRO A 69 -18.68 -6.30 10.64
C PRO A 69 -19.79 -7.18 11.22
N SER A 70 -19.55 -8.48 11.33
CA SER A 70 -20.47 -9.39 12.00
C SER A 70 -20.64 -9.02 13.49
N LYS A 71 -21.77 -9.40 14.08
CA LYS A 71 -22.04 -9.16 15.51
C LYS A 71 -20.95 -9.79 16.40
N ALA A 72 -20.45 -10.96 16.02
CA ALA A 72 -19.38 -11.67 16.74
C ALA A 72 -18.07 -10.89 16.66
N ALA A 73 -17.66 -10.43 15.47
CA ALA A 73 -16.46 -9.62 15.28
C ALA A 73 -16.53 -8.32 16.06
N LEU A 74 -17.67 -7.63 16.03
CA LEU A 74 -17.87 -6.39 16.77
C LEU A 74 -17.80 -6.58 18.29
N LYS A 75 -18.36 -7.69 18.81
CA LYS A 75 -18.27 -8.05 20.23
C LYS A 75 -16.82 -8.28 20.64
N GLU A 76 -16.09 -9.07 19.84
CA GLU A 76 -14.69 -9.38 20.16
C GLU A 76 -13.78 -8.15 20.04
N PHE A 77 -13.99 -7.29 19.08
CA PHE A 77 -13.31 -6.01 18.98
C PHE A 77 -13.48 -5.15 20.24
N LYS A 78 -14.73 -5.02 20.72
CA LYS A 78 -15.02 -4.29 21.98
C LYS A 78 -14.34 -4.91 23.18
N ASN A 79 -14.32 -6.24 23.29
CA ASN A 79 -13.65 -6.95 24.39
C ASN A 79 -12.14 -6.72 24.36
N SER A 80 -11.55 -6.73 23.18
CA SER A 80 -10.11 -6.60 22.96
C SER A 80 -9.60 -5.17 23.06
N ALA A 81 -10.47 -4.16 22.92
CA ALA A 81 -10.10 -2.74 22.91
C ALA A 81 -9.30 -2.31 24.15
N LYS A 82 -9.58 -2.89 25.31
CA LYS A 82 -8.85 -2.63 26.58
C LYS A 82 -7.37 -3.03 26.53
N LYS A 83 -6.98 -3.88 25.57
CA LYS A 83 -5.62 -4.40 25.38
C LYS A 83 -4.91 -3.74 24.20
N GLY A 84 -5.53 -2.72 23.59
CA GLY A 84 -5.02 -2.07 22.38
C GLY A 84 -3.70 -1.31 22.54
N ASN A 85 -3.23 -1.13 23.79
CA ASN A 85 -1.94 -0.54 24.14
C ASN A 85 -0.79 -1.54 24.19
N PHE A 86 -1.06 -2.84 24.04
CA PHE A 86 -0.03 -3.88 24.07
C PHE A 86 0.35 -4.31 22.64
N TYR A 87 1.62 -4.67 22.45
CA TYR A 87 2.05 -5.42 21.29
C TYR A 87 1.54 -6.86 21.40
N SER A 88 0.84 -7.34 20.38
CA SER A 88 0.19 -8.66 20.38
C SER A 88 1.01 -9.69 19.61
N TRP A 89 2.31 -9.79 19.87
CA TRP A 89 3.21 -10.71 19.17
C TRP A 89 2.83 -12.19 19.33
N ASP A 90 2.39 -12.56 20.52
CA ASP A 90 1.88 -13.88 20.86
C ASP A 90 0.62 -14.23 20.07
N ARG A 91 -0.30 -13.28 19.93
CA ARG A 91 -1.55 -13.45 19.20
C ARG A 91 -1.38 -13.47 17.68
N HIS A 92 -0.27 -12.96 17.19
CA HIS A 92 0.02 -12.99 15.76
C HIS A 92 0.14 -14.43 15.24
N ASN A 93 0.86 -15.29 15.97
CA ASN A 93 0.98 -16.70 15.60
C ASN A 93 -0.35 -17.43 15.68
N GLU A 94 -1.14 -17.20 16.73
CA GLU A 94 -2.50 -17.74 16.86
C GLU A 94 -3.37 -17.35 15.63
N PHE A 95 -3.25 -16.12 15.15
CA PHE A 95 -3.99 -15.64 13.98
C PHE A 95 -3.54 -16.35 12.70
N ILE A 96 -2.23 -16.53 12.51
CA ILE A 96 -1.68 -17.31 11.39
C ILE A 96 -2.18 -18.74 11.42
N ASP A 97 -2.21 -19.40 12.59
CA ASP A 97 -2.68 -20.78 12.76
C ASP A 97 -4.16 -20.91 12.41
N VAL A 98 -5.00 -19.94 12.79
CA VAL A 98 -6.42 -19.90 12.41
C VAL A 98 -6.59 -19.80 10.91
N ILE A 99 -5.85 -18.91 10.22
CA ILE A 99 -5.90 -18.78 8.77
C ILE A 99 -5.41 -20.07 8.12
N SER A 100 -4.27 -20.60 8.56
CA SER A 100 -3.69 -21.84 8.07
C SER A 100 -4.69 -23.01 8.12
N SER A 101 -5.31 -23.18 9.26
CA SER A 101 -6.31 -24.23 9.47
C SER A 101 -7.56 -24.08 8.59
N LYS A 102 -8.01 -22.83 8.41
CA LYS A 102 -9.20 -22.52 7.62
C LYS A 102 -8.97 -22.65 6.12
N GLU A 103 -7.83 -22.17 5.63
CA GLU A 103 -7.53 -22.12 4.20
C GLU A 103 -6.74 -23.36 3.73
N GLY A 104 -6.32 -24.25 4.62
CA GLY A 104 -5.52 -25.44 4.29
C GLY A 104 -4.11 -25.12 3.78
N VAL A 105 -3.54 -23.98 4.23
CA VAL A 105 -2.24 -23.47 3.77
C VAL A 105 -1.21 -23.58 4.90
N ASN A 106 0.03 -23.95 4.57
CA ASN A 106 1.11 -24.01 5.58
C ASN A 106 1.31 -22.63 6.23
N PRO A 107 1.42 -22.52 7.58
CA PRO A 107 1.65 -21.28 8.30
C PRO A 107 2.81 -20.43 7.74
N GLY A 108 3.90 -21.08 7.31
CA GLY A 108 5.05 -20.43 6.70
C GLY A 108 4.78 -19.76 5.35
N ASN A 109 3.63 -20.03 4.72
CA ASN A 109 3.20 -19.42 3.47
C ASN A 109 2.19 -18.28 3.67
N ILE A 110 1.96 -17.86 4.93
CA ILE A 110 1.01 -16.81 5.28
C ILE A 110 1.77 -15.56 5.72
N LEU A 111 1.53 -14.46 5.04
CA LEU A 111 2.02 -13.16 5.42
C LEU A 111 0.83 -12.24 5.71
N THR A 112 0.85 -11.59 6.85
CA THR A 112 -0.19 -10.64 7.26
C THR A 112 0.35 -9.23 7.36
N GLY A 113 -0.53 -8.24 7.20
CA GLY A 113 -0.17 -6.83 7.28
C GLY A 113 -1.41 -5.96 7.55
N PRO A 114 -1.24 -4.66 7.78
CA PRO A 114 -2.34 -3.73 7.99
C PRO A 114 -3.06 -3.40 6.66
N GLY A 115 -3.67 -4.41 6.06
CA GLY A 115 -4.33 -4.33 4.77
C GLY A 115 -3.48 -4.80 3.59
N SER A 116 -4.15 -5.15 2.47
CA SER A 116 -3.48 -5.67 1.27
C SER A 116 -2.54 -4.66 0.61
N SER A 117 -2.84 -3.36 0.68
CA SER A 117 -1.98 -2.31 0.11
C SER A 117 -0.56 -2.33 0.70
N ASP A 118 -0.44 -2.47 2.02
CA ASP A 118 0.87 -2.57 2.70
C ASP A 118 1.69 -3.76 2.19
N LEU A 119 1.03 -4.90 1.97
CA LEU A 119 1.69 -6.09 1.45
C LEU A 119 2.08 -5.93 -0.02
N LEU A 120 1.21 -5.37 -0.85
CA LEU A 120 1.48 -5.10 -2.26
C LEU A 120 2.66 -4.13 -2.44
N GLU A 121 2.73 -3.08 -1.62
CA GLU A 121 3.86 -2.15 -1.62
C GLU A 121 5.18 -2.84 -1.24
N LYS A 122 5.16 -3.67 -0.21
CA LYS A 122 6.34 -4.47 0.18
C LYS A 122 6.79 -5.43 -0.91
N VAL A 123 5.85 -6.11 -1.57
CA VAL A 123 6.14 -7.00 -2.71
C VAL A 123 6.82 -6.22 -3.84
N ALA A 124 6.28 -5.05 -4.21
CA ALA A 124 6.89 -4.19 -5.22
C ALA A 124 8.34 -3.82 -4.84
N ILE A 125 8.55 -3.36 -3.61
CA ILE A 125 9.89 -2.96 -3.14
C ILE A 125 10.86 -4.14 -3.15
N VAL A 126 10.45 -5.28 -2.60
CA VAL A 126 11.34 -6.45 -2.47
C VAL A 126 11.76 -7.00 -3.83
N LEU A 127 10.82 -7.10 -4.78
CA LEU A 127 11.08 -7.71 -6.07
C LEU A 127 11.67 -6.75 -7.10
N LEU A 128 11.37 -5.45 -7.02
CA LEU A 128 11.67 -4.50 -8.09
C LEU A 128 12.72 -3.44 -7.72
N ARG A 129 13.13 -3.31 -6.44
CA ARG A 129 14.11 -2.28 -6.01
C ARG A 129 15.47 -2.35 -6.71
N ASN A 130 15.86 -3.53 -7.16
CA ASN A 130 17.14 -3.76 -7.86
C ASN A 130 16.96 -3.81 -9.39
N GLY A 131 15.89 -3.24 -9.91
CA GLY A 131 15.52 -3.29 -11.32
C GLY A 131 14.64 -4.47 -11.66
N GLY A 132 14.19 -4.49 -12.92
CA GLY A 132 13.23 -5.46 -13.44
C GLY A 132 11.91 -4.81 -13.81
N SER A 133 10.94 -5.64 -14.20
CA SER A 133 9.64 -5.17 -14.64
C SER A 133 8.47 -5.89 -13.98
N VAL A 134 7.35 -5.20 -13.91
CA VAL A 134 6.04 -5.75 -13.57
C VAL A 134 5.11 -5.66 -14.77
N ILE A 135 4.32 -6.70 -14.99
CA ILE A 135 3.26 -6.74 -15.99
C ILE A 135 1.91 -6.73 -15.26
N SER A 136 0.99 -5.88 -15.69
CA SER A 136 -0.37 -5.82 -15.15
C SER A 136 -1.36 -5.32 -16.18
N ALA A 137 -2.64 -5.40 -15.88
CA ALA A 137 -3.68 -4.82 -16.72
C ALA A 137 -3.81 -3.29 -16.53
N ASP A 138 -4.48 -2.63 -17.49
CA ASP A 138 -4.90 -1.24 -17.44
C ASP A 138 -6.38 -1.15 -17.87
N PRO A 139 -7.29 -0.75 -16.97
CA PRO A 139 -7.08 -0.38 -15.56
C PRO A 139 -6.84 -1.56 -14.62
N CYS A 140 -6.16 -1.30 -13.49
CA CYS A 140 -5.99 -2.23 -12.37
C CYS A 140 -5.95 -1.48 -11.04
N TYR A 141 -5.89 -2.21 -9.92
CA TYR A 141 -5.65 -1.59 -8.62
C TYR A 141 -4.20 -1.13 -8.50
N MET A 142 -3.99 0.19 -8.44
CA MET A 142 -2.70 0.85 -8.70
C MET A 142 -1.70 0.83 -7.54
N SER A 143 -2.04 0.31 -6.35
CA SER A 143 -1.15 0.40 -5.17
C SER A 143 0.27 -0.12 -5.45
N LEU A 144 0.37 -1.35 -5.96
CA LEU A 144 1.64 -1.97 -6.33
C LEU A 144 2.35 -1.22 -7.47
N ILE A 145 1.60 -0.85 -8.51
CA ILE A 145 2.12 -0.18 -9.71
C ILE A 145 2.69 1.19 -9.36
N ASN A 146 2.00 1.97 -8.51
CA ASN A 146 2.49 3.28 -8.09
C ASN A 146 3.84 3.19 -7.34
N VAL A 147 4.02 2.17 -6.53
CA VAL A 147 5.32 1.92 -5.88
C VAL A 147 6.38 1.51 -6.91
N ALA A 148 6.05 0.60 -7.83
CA ALA A 148 6.95 0.21 -8.90
C ALA A 148 7.45 1.43 -9.71
N ILE A 149 6.53 2.33 -10.07
CA ILE A 149 6.87 3.59 -10.75
C ILE A 149 7.76 4.48 -9.85
N ALA A 150 7.42 4.62 -8.56
CA ALA A 150 8.15 5.47 -7.63
C ALA A 150 9.60 5.03 -7.42
N ILE A 151 9.87 3.73 -7.51
CA ILE A 151 11.23 3.15 -7.43
C ILE A 151 11.91 3.00 -8.80
N ASN A 152 11.34 3.56 -9.86
CA ASN A 152 11.83 3.52 -11.25
C ASN A 152 11.93 2.10 -11.83
N ALA A 153 11.07 1.18 -11.43
CA ALA A 153 10.91 -0.11 -12.09
C ALA A 153 10.06 0.03 -13.36
N ASN A 154 10.32 -0.82 -14.34
CA ASN A 154 9.55 -0.85 -15.57
C ASN A 154 8.17 -1.45 -15.31
N SER A 155 7.10 -0.78 -15.80
CA SER A 155 5.72 -1.25 -15.69
C SER A 155 5.11 -1.41 -17.07
N HIS A 156 4.75 -2.65 -17.42
CA HIS A 156 4.07 -2.97 -18.67
C HIS A 156 2.57 -3.12 -18.37
N LEU A 157 1.80 -2.08 -18.68
CA LEU A 157 0.37 -2.06 -18.48
C LEU A 157 -0.33 -2.46 -19.79
N VAL A 158 -1.07 -3.55 -19.75
CA VAL A 158 -1.78 -4.14 -20.88
C VAL A 158 -3.27 -3.82 -20.76
N LYS A 159 -3.87 -3.30 -21.83
CA LYS A 159 -5.29 -2.98 -21.83
C LYS A 159 -6.14 -4.25 -21.66
N LEU A 160 -7.27 -4.10 -20.97
CA LEU A 160 -8.27 -5.16 -20.90
C LEU A 160 -8.86 -5.43 -22.29
N THR A 161 -9.44 -6.62 -22.46
CA THR A 161 -10.24 -6.95 -23.65
C THR A 161 -11.49 -6.07 -23.74
N PRO A 162 -12.21 -6.02 -24.88
CA PRO A 162 -13.48 -5.31 -24.97
C PRO A 162 -14.54 -5.77 -23.96
N GLU A 163 -14.42 -7.01 -23.47
CA GLU A 163 -15.29 -7.62 -22.45
C GLU A 163 -14.85 -7.29 -21.02
N TYR A 164 -13.83 -6.43 -20.85
CA TYR A 164 -13.24 -6.05 -19.56
C TYR A 164 -12.55 -7.20 -18.82
N GLU A 165 -12.02 -8.16 -19.56
CA GLU A 165 -11.23 -9.26 -19.02
C GLU A 165 -9.72 -9.00 -19.20
N HIS A 166 -8.88 -9.69 -18.43
CA HIS A 166 -7.44 -9.65 -18.64
C HIS A 166 -7.07 -10.27 -19.98
N ASP A 167 -6.38 -9.51 -20.83
CA ASP A 167 -5.79 -10.03 -22.06
C ASP A 167 -4.51 -10.81 -21.73
N LEU A 168 -4.68 -12.08 -21.37
CA LEU A 168 -3.58 -12.92 -20.91
C LEU A 168 -2.55 -13.16 -22.02
N ASP A 169 -2.97 -13.28 -23.28
CA ASP A 169 -2.07 -13.48 -24.41
C ASP A 169 -1.19 -12.24 -24.64
N ALA A 170 -1.79 -11.06 -24.58
CA ALA A 170 -1.05 -9.80 -24.65
C ALA A 170 -0.12 -9.61 -23.43
N MET A 171 -0.54 -10.02 -22.22
CA MET A 171 0.31 -9.99 -21.02
C MET A 171 1.49 -10.95 -21.14
N GLU A 172 1.26 -12.19 -21.61
CA GLU A 172 2.29 -13.19 -21.85
C GLU A 172 3.33 -12.69 -22.86
N SER A 173 2.90 -12.03 -23.94
CA SER A 173 3.80 -11.45 -24.96
C SER A 173 4.78 -10.39 -24.40
N LYS A 174 4.52 -9.82 -23.21
CA LYS A 174 5.40 -8.86 -22.55
C LYS A 174 6.42 -9.50 -21.64
N ILE A 175 6.30 -10.80 -21.38
CA ILE A 175 7.24 -11.51 -20.51
C ILE A 175 8.62 -11.58 -21.18
N ASN A 176 9.64 -11.19 -20.43
CA ASN A 176 11.04 -11.26 -20.87
C ASN A 176 11.97 -11.52 -19.67
N SER A 177 13.28 -11.54 -19.89
CA SER A 177 14.28 -11.83 -18.86
C SER A 177 14.29 -10.84 -17.68
N GLU A 178 13.74 -9.65 -17.85
CA GLU A 178 13.64 -8.62 -16.81
C GLU A 178 12.35 -8.73 -16.01
N THR A 179 11.38 -9.52 -16.45
CA THR A 179 10.10 -9.67 -15.76
C THR A 179 10.30 -10.34 -14.40
N LYS A 180 9.95 -9.63 -13.33
CA LYS A 180 10.04 -10.10 -11.94
C LYS A 180 8.67 -10.36 -11.33
N LEU A 181 7.62 -9.77 -11.89
CA LEU A 181 6.29 -9.81 -11.30
C LEU A 181 5.22 -9.73 -12.38
N ILE A 182 4.20 -10.57 -12.26
CA ILE A 182 2.94 -10.44 -12.96
C ILE A 182 1.88 -10.15 -11.90
N TYR A 183 1.17 -9.05 -12.05
CA TYR A 183 0.18 -8.59 -11.10
C TYR A 183 -1.21 -8.64 -11.73
N ILE A 184 -2.05 -9.53 -11.23
CA ILE A 184 -3.42 -9.73 -11.71
C ILE A 184 -4.37 -9.31 -10.59
N THR A 185 -5.24 -8.34 -10.88
CA THR A 185 -6.31 -7.92 -9.98
C THR A 185 -7.56 -8.71 -10.35
N ASN A 186 -8.04 -9.49 -9.41
CA ASN A 186 -9.30 -10.22 -9.56
C ASN A 186 -10.25 -9.69 -8.50
N PRO A 187 -11.21 -8.84 -8.88
CA PRO A 187 -12.14 -8.20 -7.97
C PRO A 187 -13.14 -9.17 -7.35
#